data_5af76dde788e53a0b499ebfc6b1e06e5
#
_entry.id   5af76dde788e53a0b499ebfc6b1e06e5
#
_cell.length_a   1.000
_cell.length_b   1.000
_cell.length_c   1.000
_cell.angle_alpha   90.00
_cell.angle_beta   90.00
_cell.angle_gamma   90.00
#
_symmetry.space_group_name_H-M   'P 1'
#
loop_
_entity.id
_entity.type
_entity.pdbx_description
1 polymer ?
#
loop_
_entity_poly.entity_id
_entity_poly.type
_entity_poly.pdbx_seq_one_letter_code
_entity_poly.pdbx_strand_id
1 'polypeptide(L)'
;DYDGFYASEVHGRADAPITLIEYSDFTCGWCVKFFQTTWPRLQAKYIDTGKVRFVYRDYPRADQGVGVEAAVASRCAGAQGKYWPMHDRLFSQGGRLDSGLFKGYAKTIGLEQVAFAKCFDERQYLESIFQDRQEANRWGFHGTPGFILIRTVGGPTEKEPAIAIPGAVPFEDF
;
A
#
# COMPACT_ATOMS: atom_id res chain seq x y z
N ASP A 1 -18.55 -1.80 7.72
CA ASP A 1 -18.20 -1.01 6.54
C ASP A 1 -16.70 -0.73 6.56
N TYR A 2 -15.95 -1.43 5.73
CA TYR A 2 -14.55 -1.13 5.42
C TYR A 2 -14.46 0.02 4.42
N ASP A 3 -15.41 0.95 4.46
CA ASP A 3 -15.53 2.09 3.55
C ASP A 3 -14.53 3.22 3.83
N GLY A 4 -13.55 2.97 4.69
CA GLY A 4 -12.44 3.89 4.95
C GLY A 4 -11.31 3.83 3.93
N PHE A 5 -11.51 3.12 2.81
CA PHE A 5 -10.51 3.09 1.75
C PHE A 5 -10.62 4.33 0.88
N TYR A 6 -9.58 5.13 0.86
CA TYR A 6 -9.45 6.16 -0.16
C TYR A 6 -9.40 5.47 -1.52
N ALA A 7 -10.26 5.86 -2.45
CA ALA A 7 -10.36 5.26 -3.77
C ALA A 7 -9.02 5.21 -4.52
N SER A 8 -8.12 6.16 -4.21
CA SER A 8 -6.78 6.24 -4.79
C SER A 8 -5.83 5.12 -4.37
N GLU A 9 -6.10 4.42 -3.27
CA GLU A 9 -5.25 3.34 -2.74
C GLU A 9 -5.75 1.94 -3.14
N VAL A 10 -6.88 1.88 -3.84
CA VAL A 10 -7.47 0.63 -4.35
C VAL A 10 -6.99 0.39 -5.76
N HIS A 11 -6.43 -0.79 -6.02
CA HIS A 11 -6.05 -1.24 -7.35
C HIS A 11 -6.99 -2.35 -7.82
N GLY A 12 -7.50 -2.21 -9.05
CA GLY A 12 -8.47 -3.14 -9.62
C GLY A 12 -9.90 -2.65 -9.51
N ARG A 13 -10.85 -3.55 -9.75
CA ARG A 13 -12.27 -3.21 -9.77
C ARG A 13 -12.81 -3.02 -8.35
N ALA A 14 -13.50 -1.91 -8.13
CA ALA A 14 -14.09 -1.61 -6.83
C ALA A 14 -15.14 -2.66 -6.39
N ASP A 15 -15.79 -3.32 -7.37
CA ASP A 15 -16.81 -4.34 -7.14
C ASP A 15 -16.27 -5.79 -7.11
N ALA A 16 -14.94 -5.98 -7.15
CA ALA A 16 -14.36 -7.32 -7.02
C ALA A 16 -14.81 -7.98 -5.71
N PRO A 17 -15.18 -9.28 -5.74
CA PRO A 17 -15.78 -9.95 -4.58
C PRO A 17 -14.85 -10.09 -3.38
N ILE A 18 -13.54 -10.11 -3.63
CA ILE A 18 -12.50 -10.28 -2.62
C ILE A 18 -11.61 -9.06 -2.56
N THR A 19 -11.20 -8.69 -1.35
CA THR A 19 -10.21 -7.63 -1.10
C THR A 19 -8.97 -8.24 -0.46
N LEU A 20 -7.81 -7.98 -1.07
CA LEU A 20 -6.50 -8.28 -0.50
C LEU A 20 -5.87 -6.97 0.01
N ILE A 21 -5.61 -6.89 1.31
CA ILE A 21 -4.97 -5.74 1.94
C ILE A 21 -3.53 -6.11 2.23
N GLU A 22 -2.58 -5.32 1.74
CA GLU A 22 -1.18 -5.41 2.13
C GLU A 22 -0.84 -4.31 3.14
N TYR A 23 -0.22 -4.68 4.25
CA TYR A 23 0.44 -3.76 5.18
C TYR A 23 1.94 -3.79 4.91
N SER A 24 2.53 -2.68 4.55
CA SER A 24 3.84 -2.67 3.91
C SER A 24 4.65 -1.41 4.21
N ASP A 25 5.95 -1.50 3.95
CA ASP A 25 6.93 -0.42 4.09
C ASP A 25 7.80 -0.40 2.82
N PHE A 26 7.91 0.74 2.17
CA PHE A 26 8.67 0.91 0.93
C PHE A 26 10.18 0.64 1.09
N THR A 27 10.69 0.63 2.32
CA THR A 27 12.10 0.35 2.63
C THR A 27 12.35 -1.10 3.04
N CYS A 28 11.30 -1.89 3.24
CA CYS A 28 11.41 -3.27 3.69
C CYS A 28 11.83 -4.20 2.55
N GLY A 29 12.92 -4.94 2.72
CA GLY A 29 13.42 -5.86 1.72
C GLY A 29 12.42 -6.95 1.30
N TRP A 30 11.65 -7.49 2.24
CA TRP A 30 10.60 -8.48 1.95
C TRP A 30 9.41 -7.87 1.21
N CYS A 31 9.06 -6.61 1.50
CA CYS A 31 8.02 -5.88 0.76
C CYS A 31 8.46 -5.59 -0.68
N VAL A 32 9.72 -5.20 -0.87
CA VAL A 32 10.33 -5.04 -2.19
C VAL A 32 10.32 -6.36 -2.96
N LYS A 33 10.68 -7.47 -2.32
CA LYS A 33 10.65 -8.80 -2.94
C LYS A 33 9.23 -9.18 -3.37
N PHE A 34 8.23 -8.95 -2.53
CA PHE A 34 6.83 -9.17 -2.90
C PHE A 34 6.44 -8.35 -4.14
N PHE A 35 6.77 -7.08 -4.16
CA PHE A 35 6.50 -6.20 -5.30
C PHE A 35 7.16 -6.70 -6.61
N GLN A 36 8.40 -7.20 -6.51
CA GLN A 36 9.16 -7.63 -7.68
C GLN A 36 8.74 -9.00 -8.22
N THR A 37 8.35 -9.93 -7.34
CA THR A 37 8.18 -11.34 -7.72
C THR A 37 6.74 -11.82 -7.69
N THR A 38 5.96 -11.46 -6.69
CA THR A 38 4.61 -11.98 -6.46
C THR A 38 3.53 -11.03 -6.98
N TRP A 39 3.68 -9.74 -6.74
CA TRP A 39 2.70 -8.73 -7.13
C TRP A 39 2.35 -8.76 -8.62
N PRO A 40 3.31 -8.83 -9.58
CA PRO A 40 2.96 -8.88 -11.00
C PRO A 40 2.09 -10.09 -11.37
N ARG A 41 2.30 -11.24 -10.73
CA ARG A 41 1.51 -12.45 -10.95
C ARG A 41 0.11 -12.35 -10.34
N LEU A 42 0.00 -11.81 -9.13
CA LEU A 42 -1.31 -11.51 -8.50
C LEU A 42 -2.11 -10.52 -9.34
N GLN A 43 -1.45 -9.47 -9.82
CA GLN A 43 -2.07 -8.45 -10.65
C GLN A 43 -2.65 -9.06 -11.93
N ALA A 44 -1.87 -9.83 -12.67
CA ALA A 44 -2.30 -10.42 -13.93
C ALA A 44 -3.42 -11.47 -13.74
N LYS A 45 -3.34 -12.29 -12.69
CA LYS A 45 -4.27 -13.41 -12.50
C LYS A 45 -5.55 -13.03 -11.77
N TYR A 46 -5.49 -12.13 -10.80
CA TYR A 46 -6.61 -11.85 -9.91
C TYR A 46 -7.13 -10.42 -9.96
N ILE A 47 -6.24 -9.44 -10.09
CA ILE A 47 -6.62 -8.03 -10.06
C ILE A 47 -7.17 -7.58 -11.41
N ASP A 48 -6.42 -7.82 -12.48
CA ASP A 48 -6.81 -7.43 -13.84
C ASP A 48 -8.03 -8.21 -14.34
N THR A 49 -8.27 -9.38 -13.79
CA THR A 49 -9.45 -10.22 -14.10
C THR A 49 -10.69 -9.87 -13.28
N GLY A 50 -10.59 -8.91 -12.36
CA GLY A 50 -11.72 -8.44 -11.55
C GLY A 50 -12.13 -9.38 -10.41
N LYS A 51 -11.35 -10.40 -10.09
CA LYS A 51 -11.64 -11.36 -9.00
C LYS A 51 -11.28 -10.80 -7.64
N VAL A 52 -10.22 -10.00 -7.57
CA VAL A 52 -9.69 -9.42 -6.34
C VAL A 52 -9.41 -7.93 -6.58
N ARG A 53 -9.76 -7.10 -5.62
CA ARG A 53 -9.21 -5.74 -5.52
C ARG A 53 -8.09 -5.73 -4.50
N PHE A 54 -7.08 -4.92 -4.75
CA PHE A 54 -5.90 -4.80 -3.90
C PHE A 54 -5.88 -3.44 -3.21
N VAL A 55 -5.56 -3.44 -1.92
CA VAL A 55 -5.44 -2.24 -1.10
C VAL A 55 -4.07 -2.24 -0.45
N TYR A 56 -3.34 -1.14 -0.60
CA TYR A 56 -2.07 -0.93 0.09
C TYR A 56 -2.31 -0.08 1.33
N ARG A 57 -1.80 -0.56 2.47
CA ARG A 57 -1.82 0.13 3.76
C ARG A 57 -0.40 0.33 4.25
N ASP A 58 -0.16 1.45 4.91
CA ASP A 58 1.17 1.77 5.40
C ASP A 58 1.48 1.09 6.73
N TYR A 59 2.67 0.53 6.80
CA TYR A 59 3.27 0.05 8.04
C TYR A 59 4.73 0.47 8.10
N PRO A 60 5.03 1.76 8.32
CA PRO A 60 6.41 2.17 8.51
C PRO A 60 6.96 1.47 9.76
N ARG A 61 8.12 0.82 9.61
CA ARG A 61 8.74 0.06 10.70
C ARG A 61 9.42 0.96 11.73
N ALA A 62 9.71 2.20 11.36
CA ALA A 62 10.25 3.24 12.23
C ALA A 62 9.22 4.36 12.42
N ASP A 63 9.41 5.15 13.48
CA ASP A 63 8.50 6.28 13.77
C ASP A 63 8.84 7.54 12.95
N GLN A 64 10.00 7.55 12.32
CA GLN A 64 10.47 8.64 11.47
C GLN A 64 11.49 8.11 10.46
N GLY A 65 11.88 8.95 9.52
CA GLY A 65 12.85 8.63 8.49
C GLY A 65 12.22 8.34 7.14
N VAL A 66 13.03 7.81 6.23
CA VAL A 66 12.67 7.71 4.81
C VAL A 66 11.47 6.79 4.53
N GLY A 67 11.24 5.78 5.36
CA GLY A 67 10.07 4.92 5.23
C GLY A 67 8.76 5.67 5.49
N VAL A 68 8.72 6.50 6.52
CA VAL A 68 7.59 7.38 6.82
C VAL A 68 7.42 8.42 5.70
N GLU A 69 8.50 9.03 5.26
CA GLU A 69 8.46 10.04 4.19
C GLU A 69 7.99 9.45 2.86
N ALA A 70 8.35 8.21 2.54
CA ALA A 70 7.85 7.50 1.36
C ALA A 70 6.33 7.26 1.45
N ALA A 71 5.83 6.88 2.63
CA ALA A 71 4.40 6.76 2.86
C ALA A 71 3.68 8.10 2.66
N VAL A 72 4.22 9.19 3.20
CA VAL A 72 3.66 10.54 2.97
C VAL A 72 3.66 10.88 1.47
N ALA A 73 4.75 10.63 0.76
CA ALA A 73 4.85 10.90 -0.67
C ALA A 73 3.79 10.13 -1.47
N SER A 74 3.57 8.85 -1.16
CA SER A 74 2.54 8.05 -1.83
C SER A 74 1.14 8.59 -1.59
N ARG A 75 0.82 9.01 -0.37
CA ARG A 75 -0.47 9.62 -0.02
C ARG A 75 -0.68 10.96 -0.70
N CYS A 76 0.35 11.80 -0.75
CA CYS A 76 0.30 13.09 -1.44
C CYS A 76 0.10 12.91 -2.96
N ALA A 77 0.70 11.90 -3.56
CA ALA A 77 0.42 11.53 -4.95
C ALA A 77 -1.02 11.05 -5.13
N GLY A 78 -1.52 10.27 -4.17
CA GLY A 78 -2.91 9.80 -4.14
C GLY A 78 -3.92 10.93 -4.09
N ALA A 79 -3.63 12.02 -3.39
CA ALA A 79 -4.46 13.23 -3.35
C ALA A 79 -4.66 13.85 -4.74
N GLN A 80 -3.78 13.56 -5.69
CA GLN A 80 -3.86 13.99 -7.10
C GLN A 80 -4.21 12.83 -8.05
N GLY A 81 -4.74 11.72 -7.53
CA GLY A 81 -5.18 10.57 -8.33
C GLY A 81 -4.04 9.72 -8.89
N LYS A 82 -2.81 9.85 -8.37
CA LYS A 82 -1.63 9.14 -8.88
C LYS A 82 -0.90 8.34 -7.80
N TYR A 83 -1.67 7.70 -6.93
CA TYR A 83 -1.12 6.84 -5.88
C TYR A 83 -0.24 5.72 -6.46
N TRP A 84 -0.78 4.94 -7.39
CA TRP A 84 -0.09 3.76 -7.92
C TRP A 84 1.16 4.08 -8.74
N PRO A 85 1.21 5.11 -9.57
CA PRO A 85 2.47 5.54 -10.19
C PRO A 85 3.56 5.88 -9.17
N MET A 86 3.22 6.54 -8.06
CA MET A 86 4.19 6.83 -6.99
C MET A 86 4.59 5.57 -6.23
N HIS A 87 3.63 4.71 -5.87
CA HIS A 87 3.87 3.41 -5.25
C HIS A 87 4.88 2.59 -6.07
N ASP A 88 4.63 2.44 -7.35
CA ASP A 88 5.50 1.67 -8.24
C ASP A 88 6.89 2.31 -8.36
N ARG A 89 6.95 3.64 -8.43
CA ARG A 89 8.21 4.37 -8.48
C ARG A 89 9.05 4.16 -7.22
N LEU A 90 8.43 4.24 -6.05
CA LEU A 90 9.11 4.04 -4.77
C LEU A 90 9.65 2.61 -4.64
N PHE A 91 8.85 1.59 -4.93
CA PHE A 91 9.31 0.21 -4.88
C PHE A 91 10.35 -0.14 -5.93
N SER A 92 10.34 0.51 -7.08
CA SER A 92 11.32 0.27 -8.14
C SER A 92 12.76 0.64 -7.75
N GLN A 93 12.95 1.35 -6.64
CA GLN A 93 14.27 1.67 -6.11
C GLN A 93 14.90 0.51 -5.30
N GLY A 94 14.21 -0.59 -5.13
CA GLY A 94 14.73 -1.76 -4.43
C GLY A 94 15.01 -1.54 -2.94
N GLY A 95 14.27 -0.65 -2.30
CA GLY A 95 14.43 -0.29 -0.89
C GLY A 95 15.49 0.79 -0.63
N ARG A 96 16.19 1.24 -1.65
CA ARG A 96 17.22 2.29 -1.57
C ARG A 96 16.58 3.65 -1.84
N LEU A 97 15.94 4.20 -0.83
CA LEU A 97 15.20 5.45 -0.96
C LEU A 97 15.99 6.63 -0.41
N ASP A 98 15.89 7.74 -1.12
CA ASP A 98 16.37 9.05 -0.72
C ASP A 98 15.22 10.04 -0.83
N SER A 99 14.76 10.58 0.30
CA SER A 99 13.63 11.52 0.33
C SER A 99 13.88 12.80 -0.47
N GLY A 100 15.14 13.18 -0.66
CA GLY A 100 15.52 14.31 -1.52
C GLY A 100 15.11 14.13 -2.99
N LEU A 101 14.85 12.90 -3.42
CA LEU A 101 14.42 12.58 -4.79
C LEU A 101 12.90 12.53 -4.98
N PHE A 102 12.09 12.56 -3.92
CA PHE A 102 10.65 12.33 -4.03
C PHE A 102 9.91 13.44 -4.79
N LYS A 103 10.32 14.70 -4.64
CA LYS A 103 9.77 15.80 -5.45
C LYS A 103 10.10 15.65 -6.94
N GLY A 104 11.26 15.07 -7.26
CA GLY A 104 11.63 14.70 -8.62
C GLY A 104 10.75 13.56 -9.17
N TYR A 105 10.43 12.56 -8.36
CA TYR A 105 9.49 11.49 -8.74
C TYR A 105 8.10 12.08 -9.02
N ALA A 106 7.63 12.98 -8.16
CA ALA A 106 6.36 13.67 -8.36
C ALA A 106 6.30 14.39 -9.71
N LYS A 107 7.38 15.08 -10.09
CA LYS A 107 7.51 15.72 -11.40
C LYS A 107 7.45 14.71 -12.53
N THR A 108 8.19 13.62 -12.44
CA THR A 108 8.26 12.57 -13.48
C THR A 108 6.89 11.93 -13.72
N ILE A 109 6.10 11.70 -12.68
CA ILE A 109 4.77 11.11 -12.81
C ILE A 109 3.67 12.15 -13.14
N GLY A 110 4.03 13.41 -13.28
CA GLY A 110 3.14 14.47 -13.76
C GLY A 110 2.23 15.07 -12.69
N LEU A 111 2.69 15.15 -11.43
CA LEU A 111 1.96 15.82 -10.37
C LEU A 111 2.13 17.33 -10.43
N GLU A 112 1.13 18.06 -9.93
CA GLU A 112 1.25 19.49 -9.69
C GLU A 112 2.26 19.70 -8.54
N GLN A 113 3.35 20.43 -8.84
CA GLN A 113 4.53 20.45 -7.97
C GLN A 113 4.33 21.21 -6.67
N VAL A 114 3.62 22.35 -6.71
CA VAL A 114 3.41 23.20 -5.52
C VAL A 114 2.51 22.47 -4.52
N ALA A 115 1.43 21.87 -4.98
CA ALA A 115 0.51 21.11 -4.14
C ALA A 115 1.19 19.87 -3.54
N PHE A 116 2.00 19.15 -4.35
CA PHE A 116 2.75 18.01 -3.83
C PHE A 116 3.77 18.44 -2.77
N ALA A 117 4.56 19.48 -3.05
CA ALA A 117 5.56 19.97 -2.12
C ALA A 117 4.94 20.40 -0.79
N LYS A 118 3.83 21.14 -0.84
CA LYS A 118 3.11 21.55 0.37
C LYS A 118 2.64 20.34 1.18
N CYS A 119 1.97 19.39 0.53
CA CYS A 119 1.49 18.17 1.18
C CYS A 119 2.63 17.37 1.83
N PHE A 120 3.74 17.21 1.10
CA PHE A 120 4.90 16.45 1.54
C PHE A 120 5.64 17.16 2.69
N ASP A 121 5.93 18.45 2.56
CA ASP A 121 6.69 19.22 3.55
C ASP A 121 5.90 19.40 4.85
N GLU A 122 4.58 19.55 4.76
CA GLU A 122 3.67 19.61 5.92
C GLU A 122 3.37 18.24 6.51
N ARG A 123 3.87 17.15 5.91
CA ARG A 123 3.62 15.77 6.34
C ARG A 123 2.13 15.46 6.52
N GLN A 124 1.32 15.91 5.58
CA GLN A 124 -0.09 15.58 5.56
C GLN A 124 -0.25 14.05 5.53
N TYR A 125 -1.34 13.54 6.09
CA TYR A 125 -1.61 12.10 6.23
C TYR A 125 -0.75 11.33 7.25
N LEU A 126 0.16 11.97 7.99
CA LEU A 126 1.02 11.26 8.94
C LEU A 126 0.20 10.48 9.98
N GLU A 127 -0.87 11.07 10.49
CA GLU A 127 -1.75 10.39 11.45
C GLU A 127 -2.41 9.15 10.84
N SER A 128 -2.96 9.24 9.65
CA SER A 128 -3.60 8.10 8.99
C SER A 128 -2.61 6.99 8.64
N ILE A 129 -1.36 7.33 8.33
CA ILE A 129 -0.28 6.36 8.11
C ILE A 129 -0.04 5.53 9.38
N PHE A 130 0.05 6.16 10.54
CA PHE A 130 0.24 5.44 11.80
C PHE A 130 -1.02 4.73 12.28
N GLN A 131 -2.21 5.19 11.92
CA GLN A 131 -3.47 4.47 12.13
C GLN A 131 -3.48 3.14 11.37
N ASP A 132 -2.98 3.11 10.12
CA ASP A 132 -2.82 1.87 9.36
C ASP A 132 -1.91 0.88 10.09
N ARG A 133 -0.80 1.35 10.63
CA ARG A 133 0.12 0.50 11.41
C ARG A 133 -0.56 -0.07 12.65
N GLN A 134 -1.35 0.73 13.35
CA GLN A 134 -2.13 0.26 14.50
C GLN A 134 -3.17 -0.78 14.09
N GLU A 135 -3.82 -0.61 12.94
CA GLU A 135 -4.74 -1.58 12.38
C GLU A 135 -4.03 -2.93 12.12
N ALA A 136 -2.86 -2.89 11.48
CA ALA A 136 -2.06 -4.08 11.25
C ALA A 136 -1.69 -4.80 12.55
N ASN A 137 -1.32 -4.05 13.59
CA ASN A 137 -1.04 -4.60 14.91
C ASN A 137 -2.27 -5.28 15.53
N ARG A 138 -3.47 -4.73 15.33
CA ARG A 138 -4.72 -5.37 15.78
C ARG A 138 -5.01 -6.68 15.04
N TRP A 139 -4.58 -6.81 13.78
CA TRP A 139 -4.63 -8.09 13.05
C TRP A 139 -3.56 -9.08 13.52
N GLY A 140 -2.64 -8.67 14.39
CA GLY A 140 -1.55 -9.50 14.89
C GLY A 140 -0.24 -9.39 14.13
N PHE A 141 -0.13 -8.47 13.18
CA PHE A 141 1.12 -8.23 12.46
C PHE A 141 2.06 -7.34 13.28
N HIS A 142 3.31 -7.78 13.41
CA HIS A 142 4.39 -7.04 14.07
C HIS A 142 5.61 -6.87 13.15
N GLY A 143 5.41 -7.04 11.86
CA GLY A 143 6.43 -6.91 10.82
C GLY A 143 5.77 -6.78 9.45
N THR A 144 6.58 -6.62 8.41
CA THR A 144 6.12 -6.39 7.04
C THR A 144 6.75 -7.38 6.05
N PRO A 145 6.04 -7.69 4.96
CA PRO A 145 4.64 -7.39 4.71
C PRO A 145 3.71 -8.29 5.52
N GLY A 146 2.49 -7.82 5.75
CA GLY A 146 1.38 -8.62 6.25
C GLY A 146 0.18 -8.45 5.34
N PHE A 147 -0.61 -9.51 5.15
CA PHE A 147 -1.75 -9.48 4.23
C PHE A 147 -3.00 -9.95 4.93
N ILE A 148 -4.12 -9.32 4.59
CA ILE A 148 -5.46 -9.75 4.99
C ILE A 148 -6.30 -9.97 3.75
N LEU A 149 -6.90 -11.15 3.64
CA LEU A 149 -7.85 -11.49 2.60
C LEU A 149 -9.26 -11.52 3.21
N ILE A 150 -10.16 -10.70 2.66
CA ILE A 150 -11.54 -10.57 3.14
C ILE A 150 -12.53 -10.45 1.99
N ARG A 151 -13.81 -10.69 2.28
CA ARG A 151 -14.89 -10.33 1.35
C ARG A 151 -14.98 -8.81 1.23
N THR A 152 -15.20 -8.32 0.02
CA THR A 152 -15.34 -6.89 -0.24
C THR A 152 -16.58 -6.31 0.42
N VAL A 153 -17.70 -7.03 0.34
CA VAL A 153 -18.97 -6.60 0.92
C VAL A 153 -19.30 -7.46 2.14
N GLY A 154 -19.66 -6.81 3.24
CA GLY A 154 -20.05 -7.48 4.48
C GLY A 154 -18.89 -7.91 5.37
N GLY A 155 -17.65 -7.80 4.90
CA GLY A 155 -16.46 -8.13 5.67
C GLY A 155 -16.39 -9.59 6.11
N PRO A 156 -15.54 -9.91 7.10
CA PRO A 156 -15.40 -11.26 7.62
C PRO A 156 -16.65 -11.70 8.40
N THR A 157 -17.01 -12.98 8.28
CA THR A 157 -18.11 -13.62 9.00
C THR A 157 -17.61 -14.90 9.68
N GLU A 158 -18.44 -15.52 10.53
CA GLU A 158 -18.09 -16.81 11.13
C GLU A 158 -17.85 -17.92 10.09
N LYS A 159 -18.59 -17.87 8.96
CA LYS A 159 -18.47 -18.87 7.89
C LYS A 159 -17.34 -18.54 6.92
N GLU A 160 -17.04 -17.27 6.76
CA GLU A 160 -16.01 -16.76 5.86
C GLU A 160 -15.15 -15.74 6.64
N PRO A 161 -14.26 -16.23 7.51
CA PRO A 161 -13.41 -15.36 8.32
C PRO A 161 -12.36 -14.67 7.45
N ALA A 162 -11.79 -13.58 7.98
CA ALA A 162 -10.60 -13.01 7.39
C ALA A 162 -9.44 -13.99 7.43
N ILE A 163 -8.65 -14.03 6.36
CA ILE A 163 -7.45 -14.87 6.28
C ILE A 163 -6.23 -13.96 6.38
N ALA A 164 -5.42 -14.20 7.41
CA ALA A 164 -4.15 -13.49 7.61
C ALA A 164 -3.02 -14.28 6.96
N ILE A 165 -2.21 -13.60 6.14
CA ILE A 165 -1.01 -14.16 5.53
C ILE A 165 0.18 -13.36 6.04
N PRO A 166 1.02 -13.92 6.93
CA PRO A 166 2.20 -13.23 7.46
C PRO A 166 3.39 -13.38 6.52
N GLY A 167 3.97 -12.26 6.11
CA GLY A 167 5.20 -12.23 5.33
C GLY A 167 5.01 -12.39 3.82
N ALA A 168 6.13 -12.27 3.12
CA ALA A 168 6.19 -12.39 1.65
C ALA A 168 6.21 -13.86 1.24
N VAL A 169 5.08 -14.54 1.37
CA VAL A 169 4.93 -15.93 0.93
C VAL A 169 5.00 -16.03 -0.60
N PRO A 170 5.36 -17.20 -1.16
CA PRO A 170 5.32 -17.42 -2.60
C PRO A 170 3.91 -17.19 -3.18
N PHE A 171 3.87 -16.87 -4.47
CA PHE A 171 2.60 -16.66 -5.17
C PHE A 171 1.62 -17.84 -5.01
N GLU A 172 2.15 -19.05 -5.00
CA GLU A 172 1.37 -20.29 -4.91
C GLU A 172 0.62 -20.41 -3.57
N ASP A 173 1.01 -19.64 -2.56
CA ASP A 173 0.42 -19.66 -1.22
C ASP A 173 -0.66 -18.57 -1.03
N PHE A 174 -0.87 -17.73 -2.05
CA PHE A 174 -1.98 -16.79 -2.12
C PHE A 174 -3.21 -17.41 -2.78
#